data_2cca8f413b7d7834bc40fc0a8e596798
#
_entry.id   2cca8f413b7d7834bc40fc0a8e596798
#
_cell.length_a   1.000
_cell.length_b   1.000
_cell.length_c   1.000
_cell.angle_alpha   90.00
_cell.angle_beta   90.00
_cell.angle_gamma   90.00
#
_symmetry.space_group_name_H-M   'P 1'
#
loop_
_entity.id
_entity.type
_entity.pdbx_description
1 polymer ?
#
loop_
_entity_poly.entity_id
_entity_poly.type
_entity_poly.pdbx_seq_one_letter_code
_entity_poly.pdbx_strand_id
1 'polypeptide(L)'
;LLSGVGETQLEILCRKLKNKFGVEAVLKEPRIAYRETIKKMAEAEGKHKKQSGGAGQFGQCSVRFEPGAADGQFEFVDAVVGGAVPRQFIPAVEKGLREAIKEGVLAGYPMVDLKCTLFDGKSHPVDSKEVAFVSAAKLAYAEGVAKAAPAILEPIYQLKITVPESFMGDILGDMNKRRGRILGMEMVDGKQVINAECPLAEVLKYATDLRSMTQGRGSYEMEFVRYEEVPATQVPKIIEDAKKQAAEKE
;
A
#
# COMPACT_ATOMS: atom_id res chain seq x y z
N LEU A 1 -15.42 5.15 -5.70
CA LEU A 1 -14.73 6.43 -5.68
C LEU A 1 -15.50 7.40 -6.59
N LEU A 2 -15.78 8.62 -6.12
CA LEU A 2 -16.43 9.66 -6.89
C LEU A 2 -15.39 10.74 -7.22
N SER A 3 -15.22 11.05 -8.51
CA SER A 3 -14.29 12.06 -8.98
C SER A 3 -15.01 13.18 -9.70
N GLY A 4 -14.52 14.41 -9.58
CA GLY A 4 -15.11 15.59 -10.21
C GLY A 4 -14.11 16.74 -10.33
N VAL A 5 -14.50 17.77 -11.08
CA VAL A 5 -13.68 18.96 -11.33
C VAL A 5 -13.51 19.84 -10.06
N GLY A 6 -14.32 19.59 -9.04
CA GLY A 6 -14.26 20.30 -7.76
C GLY A 6 -15.38 19.88 -6.80
N GLU A 7 -15.25 20.33 -5.55
CA GLU A 7 -16.11 19.96 -4.44
C GLU A 7 -17.59 20.28 -4.71
N THR A 8 -17.89 21.46 -5.28
CA THR A 8 -19.26 21.85 -5.64
C THR A 8 -19.93 20.86 -6.61
N GLN A 9 -19.19 20.31 -7.56
CA GLN A 9 -19.74 19.29 -8.47
C GLN A 9 -20.11 18.01 -7.72
N LEU A 10 -19.27 17.57 -6.78
CA LEU A 10 -19.53 16.39 -5.96
C LEU A 10 -20.75 16.59 -5.05
N GLU A 11 -20.88 17.76 -4.45
CA GLU A 11 -22.07 18.13 -3.65
C GLU A 11 -23.36 18.13 -4.47
N ILE A 12 -23.31 18.68 -5.70
CA ILE A 12 -24.46 18.65 -6.62
C ILE A 12 -24.84 17.21 -6.97
N LEU A 13 -23.87 16.33 -7.19
CA LEU A 13 -24.11 14.91 -7.44
C LEU A 13 -24.77 14.22 -6.24
N CYS A 14 -24.29 14.47 -5.02
CA CYS A 14 -24.91 13.94 -3.80
C CYS A 14 -26.35 14.44 -3.63
N ARG A 15 -26.59 15.73 -3.93
CA ARG A 15 -27.96 16.30 -3.89
C ARG A 15 -28.87 15.68 -4.95
N LYS A 16 -28.37 15.42 -6.16
CA LYS A 16 -29.11 14.71 -7.21
C LYS A 16 -29.43 13.26 -6.81
N LEU A 17 -28.49 12.56 -6.15
CA LEU A 17 -28.74 11.20 -5.63
C LEU A 17 -29.87 11.22 -4.59
N LYS A 18 -29.86 12.18 -3.66
CA LYS A 18 -30.93 12.33 -2.67
C LYS A 18 -32.27 12.62 -3.31
N ASN A 19 -32.34 13.59 -4.24
CA ASN A 19 -33.60 14.03 -4.84
C ASN A 19 -34.21 13.01 -5.80
N LYS A 20 -33.36 12.28 -6.56
CA LYS A 20 -33.84 11.35 -7.60
C LYS A 20 -34.03 9.93 -7.09
N PHE A 21 -33.20 9.49 -6.14
CA PHE A 21 -33.16 8.10 -5.70
C PHE A 21 -33.41 7.93 -4.19
N GLY A 22 -33.59 9.03 -3.43
CA GLY A 22 -33.77 8.97 -1.98
C GLY A 22 -32.53 8.52 -1.20
N VAL A 23 -31.36 8.48 -1.85
CA VAL A 23 -30.11 8.02 -1.25
C VAL A 23 -29.34 9.21 -0.67
N GLU A 24 -29.11 9.18 0.64
CA GLU A 24 -28.29 10.17 1.33
C GLU A 24 -26.82 9.71 1.34
N ALA A 25 -25.99 10.37 0.53
CA ALA A 25 -24.57 10.10 0.43
C ALA A 25 -23.76 11.16 1.16
N VAL A 26 -22.81 10.73 2.01
CA VAL A 26 -21.87 11.61 2.71
C VAL A 26 -20.51 11.49 2.03
N LEU A 27 -19.96 12.63 1.59
CA LEU A 27 -18.62 12.70 1.04
C LEU A 27 -17.60 12.53 2.18
N LYS A 28 -16.69 11.56 2.01
CA LYS A 28 -15.51 11.37 2.85
C LYS A 28 -14.26 11.51 2.00
N GLU A 29 -13.17 11.94 2.61
CA GLU A 29 -11.88 11.96 1.93
C GLU A 29 -11.49 10.53 1.48
N PRO A 30 -10.95 10.38 0.26
CA PRO A 30 -10.52 9.08 -0.24
C PRO A 30 -9.37 8.56 0.63
N ARG A 31 -9.38 7.27 0.90
CA ARG A 31 -8.26 6.62 1.59
C ARG A 31 -7.06 6.53 0.68
N ILE A 32 -5.89 6.85 1.21
CA ILE A 32 -4.65 6.71 0.49
C ILE A 32 -4.29 5.22 0.44
N ALA A 33 -3.96 4.74 -0.76
CA ALA A 33 -3.58 3.35 -0.97
C ALA A 33 -2.10 3.15 -0.60
N TYR A 34 -1.78 3.27 0.69
CA TYR A 34 -0.45 2.90 1.18
C TYR A 34 -0.13 1.44 0.90
N ARG A 35 1.16 1.10 0.87
CA ARG A 35 1.70 -0.25 0.76
C ARG A 35 2.74 -0.47 1.85
N GLU A 36 3.09 -1.72 2.09
CA GLU A 36 4.23 -2.07 2.92
C GLU A 36 5.26 -2.84 2.09
N THR A 37 6.52 -2.78 2.49
CA THR A 37 7.63 -3.53 1.90
C THR A 37 8.65 -3.86 2.96
N ILE A 38 9.70 -4.61 2.61
CA ILE A 38 10.84 -4.89 3.48
C ILE A 38 12.13 -4.34 2.87
N LYS A 39 13.09 -3.98 3.72
CA LYS A 39 14.38 -3.41 3.29
C LYS A 39 15.56 -4.35 3.46
N LYS A 40 15.41 -5.41 4.23
CA LYS A 40 16.47 -6.37 4.53
C LYS A 40 15.98 -7.79 4.34
N MET A 41 16.91 -8.68 4.08
CA MET A 41 16.65 -10.11 4.11
C MET A 41 16.48 -10.59 5.56
N ALA A 42 15.52 -11.47 5.77
CA ALA A 42 15.36 -12.20 7.02
C ALA A 42 14.86 -13.62 6.77
N GLU A 43 15.20 -14.52 7.68
CA GLU A 43 14.70 -15.89 7.68
C GLU A 43 13.82 -16.11 8.93
N ALA A 44 12.76 -16.84 8.75
CA ALA A 44 11.89 -17.23 9.85
C ALA A 44 11.31 -18.63 9.64
N GLU A 45 11.07 -19.29 10.77
CA GLU A 45 10.41 -20.59 10.83
C GLU A 45 8.99 -20.41 11.36
N GLY A 46 8.01 -20.86 10.58
CA GLY A 46 6.64 -20.96 11.05
C GLY A 46 6.29 -22.40 11.40
N LYS A 47 5.76 -22.60 12.61
CA LYS A 47 5.34 -23.92 13.10
C LYS A 47 3.90 -23.87 13.59
N HIS A 48 3.05 -24.64 12.94
CA HIS A 48 1.68 -24.87 13.38
C HIS A 48 1.55 -26.29 13.96
N LYS A 49 1.23 -26.37 15.26
CA LYS A 49 0.93 -27.63 15.93
C LYS A 49 -0.37 -27.45 16.73
N LYS A 50 -1.40 -28.17 16.36
CA LYS A 50 -2.68 -28.22 17.09
C LYS A 50 -3.05 -29.66 17.36
N GLN A 51 -3.34 -30.00 18.62
CA GLN A 51 -3.74 -31.32 19.05
C GLN A 51 -4.98 -31.14 19.95
N SER A 52 -6.14 -31.46 19.41
CA SER A 52 -7.41 -31.35 20.12
C SER A 52 -8.23 -32.63 19.84
N GLY A 53 -8.15 -33.63 20.70
CA GLY A 53 -9.05 -34.76 20.78
C GLY A 53 -9.38 -35.50 19.48
N GLY A 54 -8.40 -35.77 18.61
CA GLY A 54 -8.59 -36.43 17.31
C GLY A 54 -7.34 -36.33 16.44
N ALA A 55 -7.47 -36.37 15.09
CA ALA A 55 -6.35 -36.19 14.17
C ALA A 55 -5.72 -34.81 14.37
N GLY A 56 -4.43 -34.78 14.72
CA GLY A 56 -3.65 -33.56 14.91
C GLY A 56 -3.49 -32.74 13.63
N GLN A 57 -2.97 -31.52 13.78
CA GLN A 57 -2.53 -30.66 12.68
C GLN A 57 -1.06 -30.30 12.92
N PHE A 58 -0.20 -30.65 11.99
CA PHE A 58 1.21 -30.33 12.06
C PHE A 58 1.72 -29.80 10.70
N GLY A 59 2.42 -28.69 10.71
CA GLY A 59 3.15 -28.16 9.57
C GLY A 59 4.23 -27.20 10.06
N GLN A 60 5.41 -27.30 9.48
CA GLN A 60 6.55 -26.42 9.76
C GLN A 60 7.22 -26.07 8.46
N CYS A 61 7.49 -24.81 8.24
CA CYS A 61 8.19 -24.31 7.06
C CYS A 61 9.17 -23.20 7.45
N SER A 62 10.34 -23.20 6.82
CA SER A 62 11.37 -22.18 6.94
C SER A 62 11.41 -21.39 5.66
N VAL A 63 11.17 -20.07 5.76
CA VAL A 63 11.03 -19.17 4.62
C VAL A 63 12.04 -18.05 4.77
N ARG A 64 12.72 -17.74 3.68
CA ARG A 64 13.55 -16.54 3.52
C ARG A 64 12.75 -15.48 2.83
N PHE A 65 12.74 -14.29 3.41
CA PHE A 65 12.09 -13.09 2.91
C PHE A 65 13.16 -12.11 2.43
N GLU A 66 13.06 -11.69 1.19
CA GLU A 66 14.01 -10.78 0.54
C GLU A 66 13.23 -9.66 -0.17
N PRO A 67 13.80 -8.42 -0.25
CA PRO A 67 13.25 -7.42 -1.13
C PRO A 67 13.18 -7.96 -2.57
N GLY A 68 12.00 -7.87 -3.19
CA GLY A 68 11.77 -8.25 -4.57
C GLY A 68 12.14 -7.14 -5.55
N ALA A 69 11.81 -7.35 -6.83
CA ALA A 69 11.87 -6.29 -7.82
C ALA A 69 10.85 -5.18 -7.47
N ALA A 70 11.22 -3.92 -7.72
CA ALA A 70 10.34 -2.78 -7.44
C ALA A 70 9.24 -2.64 -8.51
N ASP A 71 8.48 -3.71 -8.72
CA ASP A 71 7.41 -3.83 -9.73
C ASP A 71 6.02 -4.08 -9.10
N GLY A 72 5.95 -4.04 -7.78
CA GLY A 72 4.74 -4.29 -7.00
C GLY A 72 4.36 -5.77 -6.86
N GLN A 73 5.21 -6.70 -7.32
CA GLN A 73 4.87 -8.11 -7.38
C GLN A 73 5.35 -8.91 -6.16
N PHE A 74 4.77 -10.09 -6.03
CA PHE A 74 5.15 -11.12 -5.07
C PHE A 74 5.73 -12.31 -5.84
N GLU A 75 6.97 -12.68 -5.49
CA GLU A 75 7.67 -13.83 -6.04
C GLU A 75 7.76 -14.96 -4.99
N PHE A 76 7.36 -16.18 -5.37
CA PHE A 76 7.54 -17.38 -4.56
C PHE A 76 8.55 -18.32 -5.23
N VAL A 77 9.54 -18.78 -4.47
CA VAL A 77 10.57 -19.71 -4.94
C VAL A 77 10.56 -20.95 -4.07
N ASP A 78 10.48 -22.13 -4.70
CA ASP A 78 10.70 -23.43 -4.05
C ASP A 78 12.17 -23.82 -4.17
N ALA A 79 12.85 -23.87 -3.03
CA ALA A 79 14.25 -24.31 -2.91
C ALA A 79 14.39 -25.47 -1.90
N VAL A 80 13.31 -26.23 -1.68
CA VAL A 80 13.31 -27.37 -0.74
C VAL A 80 14.19 -28.50 -1.27
N VAL A 81 15.12 -28.96 -0.44
CA VAL A 81 16.02 -30.07 -0.74
C VAL A 81 15.64 -31.28 0.12
N GLY A 82 15.82 -32.50 -0.45
CA GLY A 82 15.65 -33.75 0.30
C GLY A 82 14.21 -34.09 0.73
N GLY A 83 13.20 -33.34 0.24
CA GLY A 83 11.80 -33.61 0.57
C GLY A 83 11.40 -33.21 2.01
N ALA A 84 12.12 -32.28 2.63
CA ALA A 84 11.83 -31.75 3.97
C ALA A 84 10.39 -31.28 4.09
N VAL A 85 9.87 -30.62 3.05
CA VAL A 85 8.44 -30.39 2.84
C VAL A 85 7.98 -31.26 1.67
N PRO A 86 7.02 -32.19 1.87
CA PRO A 86 6.47 -32.98 0.78
C PRO A 86 5.87 -32.07 -0.32
N ARG A 87 6.12 -32.41 -1.59
CA ARG A 87 5.72 -31.59 -2.75
C ARG A 87 4.24 -31.20 -2.74
N GLN A 88 3.37 -32.06 -2.24
CA GLN A 88 1.93 -31.78 -2.14
C GLN A 88 1.58 -30.61 -1.21
N PHE A 89 2.46 -30.24 -0.27
CA PHE A 89 2.22 -29.15 0.68
C PHE A 89 2.88 -27.83 0.30
N ILE A 90 3.77 -27.83 -0.70
CA ILE A 90 4.41 -26.60 -1.20
C ILE A 90 3.37 -25.57 -1.70
N PRO A 91 2.34 -25.96 -2.49
CA PRO A 91 1.28 -25.03 -2.88
C PRO A 91 0.49 -24.46 -1.70
N ALA A 92 0.37 -25.20 -0.59
CA ALA A 92 -0.28 -24.73 0.63
C ALA A 92 0.55 -23.64 1.34
N VAL A 93 1.88 -23.76 1.34
CA VAL A 93 2.78 -22.72 1.85
C VAL A 93 2.66 -21.44 1.00
N GLU A 94 2.74 -21.59 -0.33
CA GLU A 94 2.56 -20.45 -1.25
C GLU A 94 1.21 -19.74 -1.04
N LYS A 95 0.13 -20.52 -0.94
CA LYS A 95 -1.21 -20.00 -0.65
C LYS A 95 -1.24 -19.21 0.67
N GLY A 96 -0.63 -19.77 1.72
CA GLY A 96 -0.55 -19.10 3.03
C GLY A 96 0.19 -17.78 2.98
N LEU A 97 1.31 -17.70 2.24
CA LEU A 97 2.05 -16.46 2.01
C LEU A 97 1.25 -15.46 1.18
N ARG A 98 0.59 -15.89 0.09
CA ARG A 98 -0.28 -15.02 -0.75
C ARG A 98 -1.49 -14.47 0.00
N GLU A 99 -1.99 -15.18 1.00
CA GLU A 99 -3.02 -14.65 1.89
C GLU A 99 -2.43 -13.65 2.90
N ALA A 100 -1.25 -13.97 3.45
CA ALA A 100 -0.60 -13.14 4.48
C ALA A 100 -0.15 -11.77 3.94
N ILE A 101 0.37 -11.69 2.70
CA ILE A 101 0.81 -10.43 2.09
C ILE A 101 -0.30 -9.41 1.87
N LYS A 102 -1.57 -9.81 1.98
CA LYS A 102 -2.71 -8.87 1.89
C LYS A 102 -2.75 -7.92 3.08
N GLU A 103 -2.11 -8.29 4.17
CA GLU A 103 -2.01 -7.52 5.40
C GLU A 103 -0.55 -7.39 5.81
N GLY A 104 -0.04 -6.16 5.81
CA GLY A 104 1.30 -5.85 6.29
C GLY A 104 1.38 -5.88 7.82
N VAL A 105 2.62 -5.90 8.33
CA VAL A 105 2.89 -6.04 9.76
C VAL A 105 2.95 -4.72 10.53
N LEU A 106 3.05 -3.58 9.84
CA LEU A 106 3.14 -2.25 10.47
C LEU A 106 1.78 -1.60 10.67
N ALA A 107 1.01 -1.50 9.60
CA ALA A 107 -0.26 -0.77 9.57
C ALA A 107 -1.39 -1.57 8.88
N GLY A 108 -1.11 -2.81 8.46
CA GLY A 108 -2.08 -3.67 7.78
C GLY A 108 -2.28 -3.35 6.30
N TYR A 109 -1.39 -2.56 5.69
CA TYR A 109 -1.44 -2.31 4.25
C TYR A 109 -0.86 -3.50 3.47
N PRO A 110 -1.32 -3.76 2.24
CA PRO A 110 -0.79 -4.86 1.44
C PRO A 110 0.73 -4.75 1.24
N MET A 111 1.42 -5.89 1.40
CA MET A 111 2.85 -6.02 1.16
C MET A 111 3.11 -6.15 -0.34
N VAL A 112 4.13 -5.44 -0.83
CA VAL A 112 4.60 -5.46 -2.23
C VAL A 112 6.12 -5.63 -2.29
N ASP A 113 6.64 -5.93 -3.47
CA ASP A 113 8.07 -6.06 -3.73
C ASP A 113 8.72 -7.08 -2.77
N LEU A 114 8.10 -8.26 -2.67
CA LEU A 114 8.50 -9.30 -1.74
C LEU A 114 8.82 -10.60 -2.48
N LYS A 115 10.03 -11.12 -2.25
CA LYS A 115 10.43 -12.46 -2.66
C LYS A 115 10.49 -13.37 -1.45
N CYS A 116 9.78 -14.50 -1.54
CA CYS A 116 9.74 -15.53 -0.51
C CYS A 116 10.32 -16.84 -1.04
N THR A 117 11.40 -17.32 -0.42
CA THR A 117 12.03 -18.60 -0.77
C THR A 117 11.77 -19.61 0.34
N LEU A 118 10.98 -20.64 0.02
CA LEU A 118 10.80 -21.80 0.90
C LEU A 118 12.04 -22.72 0.74
N PHE A 119 12.81 -22.92 1.82
CA PHE A 119 14.06 -23.68 1.72
C PHE A 119 14.13 -24.91 2.63
N ASP A 120 13.31 -24.96 3.71
CA ASP A 120 13.28 -26.10 4.64
C ASP A 120 11.90 -26.22 5.30
N GLY A 121 11.70 -27.32 6.04
CA GLY A 121 10.50 -27.54 6.84
C GLY A 121 10.44 -28.94 7.43
N LYS A 122 9.33 -29.23 8.10
CA LYS A 122 9.06 -30.57 8.65
C LYS A 122 7.60 -30.96 8.48
N SER A 123 7.38 -32.24 8.18
CA SER A 123 6.05 -32.83 8.11
C SER A 123 5.94 -33.98 9.11
N HIS A 124 4.71 -34.29 9.50
CA HIS A 124 4.40 -35.47 10.29
C HIS A 124 3.58 -36.46 9.45
N PRO A 125 3.92 -37.77 9.43
CA PRO A 125 3.29 -38.71 8.52
C PRO A 125 1.76 -38.79 8.61
N VAL A 126 1.18 -38.56 9.80
CA VAL A 126 -0.26 -38.66 10.06
C VAL A 126 -0.95 -37.31 10.20
N ASP A 127 -0.30 -36.35 10.86
CA ASP A 127 -0.94 -35.09 11.26
C ASP A 127 -0.71 -33.92 10.27
N SER A 128 0.12 -34.12 9.24
CA SER A 128 0.35 -33.05 8.24
C SER A 128 -0.82 -32.94 7.28
N LYS A 129 -1.35 -31.70 7.19
CA LYS A 129 -2.46 -31.30 6.32
C LYS A 129 -2.15 -29.96 5.69
N GLU A 130 -2.76 -29.67 4.53
CA GLU A 130 -2.61 -28.39 3.84
C GLU A 130 -2.88 -27.18 4.75
N VAL A 131 -3.96 -27.22 5.53
CA VAL A 131 -4.33 -26.15 6.48
C VAL A 131 -3.22 -25.86 7.48
N ALA A 132 -2.47 -26.87 7.92
CA ALA A 132 -1.36 -26.70 8.85
C ALA A 132 -0.19 -25.95 8.20
N PHE A 133 0.11 -26.23 6.92
CA PHE A 133 1.16 -25.53 6.19
C PHE A 133 0.74 -24.10 5.79
N VAL A 134 -0.54 -23.86 5.47
CA VAL A 134 -1.07 -22.48 5.30
C VAL A 134 -0.87 -21.67 6.59
N SER A 135 -1.22 -22.24 7.75
CA SER A 135 -1.04 -21.56 9.03
C SER A 135 0.43 -21.37 9.39
N ALA A 136 1.29 -22.36 9.14
CA ALA A 136 2.72 -22.27 9.37
C ALA A 136 3.35 -21.15 8.51
N ALA A 137 2.95 -21.06 7.24
CA ALA A 137 3.41 -20.00 6.35
C ALA A 137 3.04 -18.58 6.83
N LYS A 138 1.82 -18.41 7.36
CA LYS A 138 1.40 -17.13 7.95
C LYS A 138 2.20 -16.75 9.20
N LEU A 139 2.54 -17.76 10.03
CA LEU A 139 3.40 -17.52 11.20
C LEU A 139 4.84 -17.15 10.79
N ALA A 140 5.40 -17.86 9.80
CA ALA A 140 6.72 -17.53 9.25
C ALA A 140 6.73 -16.11 8.67
N TYR A 141 5.69 -15.73 7.94
CA TYR A 141 5.53 -14.38 7.38
C TYR A 141 5.53 -13.30 8.47
N ALA A 142 4.68 -13.43 9.47
CA ALA A 142 4.56 -12.43 10.54
C ALA A 142 5.90 -12.20 11.26
N GLU A 143 6.63 -13.28 11.57
CA GLU A 143 7.92 -13.20 12.24
C GLU A 143 9.03 -12.70 11.31
N GLY A 144 9.11 -13.24 10.10
CA GLY A 144 10.19 -12.92 9.14
C GLY A 144 10.10 -11.48 8.65
N VAL A 145 8.92 -11.02 8.26
CA VAL A 145 8.72 -9.66 7.77
C VAL A 145 8.99 -8.64 8.89
N ALA A 146 8.58 -8.91 10.13
CA ALA A 146 8.88 -8.03 11.26
C ALA A 146 10.40 -7.84 11.49
N LYS A 147 11.20 -8.88 11.23
CA LYS A 147 12.68 -8.83 11.33
C LYS A 147 13.36 -8.19 10.11
N ALA A 148 12.67 -8.13 8.98
CA ALA A 148 13.21 -7.68 7.70
C ALA A 148 13.22 -6.16 7.50
N ALA A 149 13.11 -5.37 8.57
CA ALA A 149 13.00 -3.91 8.52
C ALA A 149 11.85 -3.43 7.62
N PRO A 150 10.59 -3.71 7.99
CA PRO A 150 9.44 -3.31 7.20
C PRO A 150 9.32 -1.78 7.10
N ALA A 151 8.82 -1.29 5.96
CA ALA A 151 8.63 0.12 5.67
C ALA A 151 7.26 0.37 5.00
N ILE A 152 6.71 1.56 5.19
CA ILE A 152 5.48 2.00 4.53
C ILE A 152 5.85 2.77 3.27
N LEU A 153 5.12 2.50 2.19
CA LEU A 153 5.22 3.18 0.91
C LEU A 153 3.99 4.04 0.67
N GLU A 154 4.21 5.25 0.15
CA GLU A 154 3.17 6.18 -0.27
C GLU A 154 3.15 6.36 -1.79
N PRO A 155 1.96 6.54 -2.39
CA PRO A 155 1.86 6.77 -3.83
C PRO A 155 2.28 8.20 -4.17
N ILE A 156 3.21 8.33 -5.11
CA ILE A 156 3.68 9.59 -5.68
C ILE A 156 2.94 9.86 -6.98
N TYR A 157 2.44 11.07 -7.12
CA TYR A 157 1.76 11.57 -8.30
C TYR A 157 2.57 12.68 -8.96
N GLN A 158 2.63 12.65 -10.27
CA GLN A 158 3.09 13.77 -11.07
C GLN A 158 1.92 14.73 -11.28
N LEU A 159 2.18 16.01 -10.99
CA LEU A 159 1.25 17.11 -11.22
C LEU A 159 1.78 17.98 -12.37
N LYS A 160 0.91 18.27 -13.32
CA LYS A 160 1.13 19.30 -14.36
C LYS A 160 0.21 20.48 -14.05
N ILE A 161 0.79 21.56 -13.49
CA ILE A 161 0.05 22.70 -12.98
C ILE A 161 0.20 23.85 -13.96
N THR A 162 -0.92 24.37 -14.47
CA THR A 162 -0.95 25.48 -15.43
C THR A 162 -1.55 26.72 -14.77
N VAL A 163 -0.77 27.80 -14.69
CA VAL A 163 -1.16 29.05 -14.04
C VAL A 163 -0.65 30.26 -14.84
N PRO A 164 -1.26 31.47 -14.70
CA PRO A 164 -0.64 32.71 -15.15
C PRO A 164 0.71 32.91 -14.45
N GLU A 165 1.67 33.53 -15.16
CA GLU A 165 3.05 33.75 -14.68
C GLU A 165 3.09 34.43 -13.30
N SER A 166 2.16 35.33 -13.03
CA SER A 166 2.07 36.07 -11.77
C SER A 166 1.88 35.21 -10.52
N PHE A 167 1.42 33.94 -10.67
CA PHE A 167 1.22 33.02 -9.56
C PHE A 167 2.31 31.93 -9.44
N MET A 168 3.30 31.95 -10.34
CA MET A 168 4.37 30.94 -10.35
C MET A 168 5.07 30.83 -8.99
N GLY A 169 5.43 31.95 -8.37
CA GLY A 169 6.11 31.97 -7.08
C GLY A 169 5.28 31.34 -5.95
N ASP A 170 3.99 31.61 -5.93
CA ASP A 170 3.06 31.05 -4.93
C ASP A 170 2.95 29.53 -5.08
N ILE A 171 2.86 29.02 -6.32
CA ILE A 171 2.80 27.59 -6.60
C ILE A 171 4.09 26.88 -6.21
N LEU A 172 5.26 27.44 -6.51
CA LEU A 172 6.55 26.88 -6.11
C LEU A 172 6.67 26.80 -4.58
N GLY A 173 6.26 27.86 -3.88
CA GLY A 173 6.23 27.89 -2.42
C GLY A 173 5.27 26.88 -1.82
N ASP A 174 4.09 26.69 -2.42
CA ASP A 174 3.10 25.72 -1.99
C ASP A 174 3.57 24.27 -2.21
N MET A 175 4.13 23.96 -3.37
CA MET A 175 4.68 22.64 -3.65
C MET A 175 5.78 22.25 -2.67
N ASN A 176 6.68 23.17 -2.31
CA ASN A 176 7.71 22.91 -1.31
C ASN A 176 7.10 22.54 0.07
N LYS A 177 6.01 23.21 0.48
CA LYS A 177 5.30 22.89 1.74
C LYS A 177 4.66 21.52 1.70
N ARG A 178 4.25 21.04 0.52
CA ARG A 178 3.61 19.75 0.29
C ARG A 178 4.58 18.61 0.01
N ARG A 179 5.86 18.77 0.32
CA ARG A 179 6.92 17.81 -0.01
C ARG A 179 7.03 17.55 -1.53
N GLY A 180 6.57 18.50 -2.32
CA GLY A 180 6.62 18.41 -3.77
C GLY A 180 8.04 18.62 -4.30
N ARG A 181 8.39 17.87 -5.33
CA ARG A 181 9.64 18.00 -6.08
C ARG A 181 9.35 18.59 -7.44
N ILE A 182 9.86 19.80 -7.72
CA ILE A 182 9.72 20.43 -9.03
C ILE A 182 10.65 19.72 -10.03
N LEU A 183 10.08 19.25 -11.13
CA LEU A 183 10.80 18.55 -12.21
C LEU A 183 11.19 19.51 -13.34
N GLY A 184 10.37 20.53 -13.58
CA GLY A 184 10.62 21.50 -14.63
C GLY A 184 9.51 22.52 -14.75
N MET A 185 9.78 23.56 -15.51
CA MET A 185 8.85 24.65 -15.79
C MET A 185 9.00 25.08 -17.23
N GLU A 186 7.90 25.40 -17.88
CA GLU A 186 7.88 25.89 -19.26
C GLU A 186 6.77 26.91 -19.47
N MET A 187 6.95 27.80 -20.42
CA MET A 187 5.92 28.75 -20.86
C MET A 187 5.18 28.17 -22.06
N VAL A 188 3.87 27.96 -21.94
CA VAL A 188 3.01 27.47 -23.02
C VAL A 188 1.82 28.39 -23.15
N ASP A 189 1.59 28.95 -24.35
CA ASP A 189 0.47 29.83 -24.67
C ASP A 189 0.28 31.00 -23.66
N GLY A 190 1.39 31.60 -23.21
CA GLY A 190 1.38 32.72 -22.27
C GLY A 190 1.03 32.33 -20.83
N LYS A 191 1.02 31.02 -20.50
CA LYS A 191 0.85 30.50 -19.16
C LYS A 191 2.07 29.70 -18.73
N GLN A 192 2.36 29.73 -17.44
CA GLN A 192 3.40 28.89 -16.85
C GLN A 192 2.86 27.49 -16.57
N VAL A 193 3.54 26.49 -17.10
CA VAL A 193 3.32 25.07 -16.82
C VAL A 193 4.41 24.59 -15.88
N ILE A 194 4.04 24.10 -14.72
CA ILE A 194 4.93 23.58 -13.67
C ILE A 194 4.70 22.09 -13.57
N ASN A 195 5.75 21.29 -13.80
CA ASN A 195 5.74 19.85 -13.59
C ASN A 195 6.37 19.54 -12.24
N ALA A 196 5.63 18.87 -11.38
CA ALA A 196 6.08 18.50 -10.03
C ALA A 196 5.66 17.07 -9.69
N GLU A 197 6.39 16.42 -8.81
CA GLU A 197 5.96 15.18 -8.15
C GLU A 197 5.61 15.45 -6.70
N CYS A 198 4.53 14.86 -6.21
CA CYS A 198 4.07 15.08 -4.85
C CYS A 198 3.38 13.81 -4.31
N PRO A 199 3.52 13.50 -3.01
CA PRO A 199 2.76 12.44 -2.39
C PRO A 199 1.25 12.73 -2.43
N LEU A 200 0.44 11.71 -2.73
CA LEU A 200 -1.02 11.87 -2.82
C LEU A 200 -1.62 12.46 -1.54
N ALA A 201 -1.07 12.10 -0.37
CA ALA A 201 -1.52 12.60 0.93
C ALA A 201 -1.53 14.13 1.03
N GLU A 202 -0.60 14.80 0.33
CA GLU A 202 -0.43 16.25 0.39
C GLU A 202 -1.31 17.01 -0.62
N VAL A 203 -1.94 16.29 -1.56
CA VAL A 203 -2.66 16.91 -2.68
C VAL A 203 -4.14 16.51 -2.79
N LEU A 204 -4.71 15.86 -1.77
CA LEU A 204 -6.12 15.43 -1.77
C LEU A 204 -7.10 16.59 -2.00
N LYS A 205 -6.80 17.79 -1.50
CA LYS A 205 -7.62 19.00 -1.64
C LYS A 205 -7.00 20.04 -2.58
N TYR A 206 -6.03 19.64 -3.38
CA TYR A 206 -5.25 20.58 -4.18
C TYR A 206 -6.08 21.41 -5.16
N ALA A 207 -7.19 20.86 -5.69
CA ALA A 207 -8.11 21.59 -6.55
C ALA A 207 -8.65 22.87 -5.88
N THR A 208 -9.03 22.78 -4.62
CA THR A 208 -9.58 23.91 -3.85
C THR A 208 -8.49 24.91 -3.52
N ASP A 209 -7.33 24.42 -3.08
CA ASP A 209 -6.20 25.26 -2.71
C ASP A 209 -5.64 26.03 -3.94
N LEU A 210 -5.48 25.34 -5.07
CA LEU A 210 -5.02 25.96 -6.33
C LEU A 210 -5.98 27.06 -6.80
N ARG A 211 -7.29 26.81 -6.74
CA ARG A 211 -8.29 27.84 -7.10
C ARG A 211 -8.22 29.04 -6.18
N SER A 212 -8.05 28.84 -4.89
CA SER A 212 -7.90 29.91 -3.92
C SER A 212 -6.65 30.75 -4.20
N MET A 213 -5.50 30.11 -4.39
CA MET A 213 -4.21 30.79 -4.67
C MET A 213 -4.22 31.55 -5.98
N THR A 214 -4.89 31.01 -7.02
CA THR A 214 -4.85 31.56 -8.38
C THR A 214 -6.11 32.33 -8.77
N GLN A 215 -7.01 32.62 -7.82
CA GLN A 215 -8.30 33.28 -8.08
C GLN A 215 -9.11 32.55 -9.18
N GLY A 216 -9.07 31.23 -9.16
CA GLY A 216 -9.77 30.37 -10.13
C GLY A 216 -9.12 30.24 -11.49
N ARG A 217 -7.94 30.83 -11.71
CA ARG A 217 -7.25 30.85 -13.01
C ARG A 217 -6.26 29.68 -13.21
N GLY A 218 -5.99 28.90 -12.17
CA GLY A 218 -5.13 27.73 -12.24
C GLY A 218 -5.90 26.46 -12.58
N SER A 219 -5.26 25.56 -13.31
CA SER A 219 -5.71 24.20 -13.55
C SER A 219 -4.56 23.22 -13.31
N TYR A 220 -4.88 21.97 -13.04
CA TYR A 220 -3.88 20.92 -12.92
C TYR A 220 -4.41 19.57 -13.40
N GLU A 221 -3.48 18.73 -13.81
CA GLU A 221 -3.67 17.32 -14.09
C GLU A 221 -2.75 16.54 -13.18
N MET A 222 -3.16 15.34 -12.75
CA MET A 222 -2.30 14.48 -11.96
C MET A 222 -2.38 13.03 -12.41
N GLU A 223 -1.22 12.36 -12.40
CA GLU A 223 -1.06 10.98 -12.80
C GLU A 223 -0.20 10.23 -11.79
N PHE A 224 -0.57 8.97 -11.49
CA PHE A 224 0.25 8.11 -10.63
C PHE A 224 1.56 7.75 -11.32
N VAL A 225 2.67 7.84 -10.59
CA VAL A 225 4.01 7.52 -11.11
C VAL A 225 4.56 6.24 -10.49
N ARG A 226 4.68 6.23 -9.14
CA ARG A 226 5.31 5.13 -8.39
C ARG A 226 4.99 5.21 -6.91
N TYR A 227 5.45 4.20 -6.19
CA TYR A 227 5.50 4.22 -4.73
C TYR A 227 6.89 4.63 -4.25
N GLU A 228 6.95 5.42 -3.17
CA GLU A 228 8.19 5.79 -2.47
C GLU A 228 8.03 5.58 -0.95
N GLU A 229 9.15 5.38 -0.26
CA GLU A 229 9.14 5.21 1.20
C GLU A 229 8.69 6.49 1.91
N VAL A 230 7.76 6.33 2.85
CA VAL A 230 7.28 7.41 3.71
C VAL A 230 8.40 7.88 4.65
N PRO A 231 8.63 9.19 4.82
CA PRO A 231 9.57 9.72 5.81
C PRO A 231 9.29 9.19 7.21
N ALA A 232 10.33 8.79 7.93
CA ALA A 232 10.23 8.18 9.26
C ALA A 232 9.39 9.00 10.26
N THR A 233 9.39 10.32 10.13
CA THR A 233 8.61 11.25 10.97
C THR A 233 7.09 11.11 10.79
N GLN A 234 6.62 10.61 9.65
CA GLN A 234 5.19 10.48 9.34
C GLN A 234 4.65 9.07 9.59
N VAL A 235 5.51 8.06 9.64
CA VAL A 235 5.14 6.65 9.85
C VAL A 235 4.26 6.44 11.08
N PRO A 236 4.55 7.01 12.27
CA PRO A 236 3.73 6.81 13.46
C PRO A 236 2.29 7.29 13.28
N LYS A 237 2.10 8.44 12.61
CA LYS A 237 0.78 9.00 12.32
C LYS A 237 -0.02 8.09 11.39
N ILE A 238 0.60 7.58 10.34
CA ILE A 238 -0.05 6.68 9.37
C ILE A 238 -0.50 5.38 10.05
N ILE A 239 0.34 4.82 10.95
CA ILE A 239 -0.01 3.62 11.72
C ILE A 239 -1.20 3.90 12.65
N GLU A 240 -1.22 5.05 13.33
CA GLU A 240 -2.33 5.43 14.20
C GLU A 240 -3.64 5.60 13.42
N ASP A 241 -3.58 6.28 12.27
CA ASP A 241 -4.75 6.50 11.41
C ASP A 241 -5.25 5.17 10.82
N ALA A 242 -4.37 4.25 10.47
CA ALA A 242 -4.74 2.91 10.01
C ALA A 242 -5.48 2.11 11.10
N LYS A 243 -5.00 2.17 12.35
CA LYS A 243 -5.67 1.53 13.51
C LYS A 243 -7.05 2.11 13.77
N LYS A 244 -7.21 3.44 13.71
CA LYS A 244 -8.53 4.09 13.85
C LYS A 244 -9.49 3.65 12.76
N GLN A 245 -9.02 3.59 11.50
CA GLN A 245 -9.84 3.14 10.37
C GLN A 245 -10.21 1.65 10.43
N ALA A 246 -9.37 0.80 11.03
CA ALA A 246 -9.71 -0.60 11.27
C ALA A 246 -10.81 -0.74 12.33
N ALA A 247 -10.71 0.01 13.43
CA ALA A 247 -11.72 0.02 14.50
C ALA A 247 -13.10 0.56 14.06
N GLU A 248 -13.16 1.43 13.04
CA GLU A 248 -14.44 1.93 12.47
C GLU A 248 -15.14 0.91 11.55
N LYS A 249 -14.49 -0.21 11.22
CA LYS A 249 -15.04 -1.26 10.34
C LYS A 249 -15.65 -2.44 11.10
N GLU A 250 -15.34 -2.58 12.39
CA GLU A 250 -15.93 -3.55 13.32
C GLU A 250 -17.23 -3.03 13.93
#